data_20f737f6c1cddcecdfdf5a92c7d4b890
#
_entry.id   20f737f6c1cddcecdfdf5a92c7d4b890
#
_cell.length_a   1.000
_cell.length_b   1.000
_cell.length_c   1.000
_cell.angle_alpha   90.00
_cell.angle_beta   90.00
_cell.angle_gamma   90.00
#
_symmetry.space_group_name_H-M   'P 1'
#
loop_
_entity.id
_entity.type
_entity.pdbx_description
1 polymer ?
#
loop_
_entity_poly.entity_id
_entity_poly.type
_entity_poly.pdbx_seq_one_letter_code
_entity_poly.pdbx_strand_id
1 'polypeptide(L)'
;AIAVTENEGNARLSCAFPKTHIVVVGIEKVIPSIHDLALFWPLLSTFGTGQKVTVYNSIVTGPKQAGELDGPEEMIVILLDNGRTNLLENPTSREALYCIRCGACLNACPVYKNIGGHAYETTYSGPIGKVITPYLSGMKDYKHLSYASSLCGNCTEVCPVRINLHELLLDNRHEAVKEGNSSLAERLAWKAWKTASLNRSMMNMGNAKLKNWVVNKVFKGWTTHRSDLDFSNKTFSEMWQDKK
;
A
#
# COMPACT_ATOMS: atom_id res chain seq x y z
N ALA A 1 -9.37 3.70 -27.46
CA ALA A 1 -9.80 2.32 -27.22
C ALA A 1 -9.64 1.95 -25.73
N ILE A 2 -10.47 1.07 -25.22
CA ILE A 2 -10.40 0.50 -23.86
C ILE A 2 -9.92 -0.94 -23.99
N ALA A 3 -8.83 -1.26 -23.28
CA ALA A 3 -8.30 -2.62 -23.19
C ALA A 3 -8.72 -3.24 -21.87
N VAL A 4 -9.28 -4.45 -21.91
CA VAL A 4 -9.71 -5.22 -20.74
C VAL A 4 -9.14 -6.63 -20.83
N THR A 5 -8.62 -7.13 -19.72
CA THR A 5 -8.13 -8.49 -19.61
C THR A 5 -8.76 -9.17 -18.39
N GLU A 6 -9.27 -10.38 -18.56
CA GLU A 6 -10.00 -11.14 -17.55
C GLU A 6 -10.03 -12.65 -17.82
N ASN A 7 -10.45 -13.45 -16.84
CA ASN A 7 -10.59 -14.91 -17.00
C ASN A 7 -12.07 -15.35 -17.05
N GLU A 8 -12.97 -14.59 -16.47
CA GLU A 8 -14.36 -14.97 -16.19
C GLU A 8 -15.32 -14.60 -17.32
N GLY A 9 -14.99 -13.65 -18.18
CA GLY A 9 -15.85 -13.14 -19.26
C GLY A 9 -16.93 -12.16 -18.82
N ASN A 10 -16.95 -11.77 -17.53
CA ASN A 10 -17.94 -10.84 -16.97
C ASN A 10 -17.78 -9.41 -17.48
N ALA A 11 -16.54 -8.92 -17.63
CA ALA A 11 -16.28 -7.61 -18.22
C ALA A 11 -16.67 -7.59 -19.70
N ARG A 12 -16.36 -8.66 -20.46
CA ARG A 12 -16.80 -8.83 -21.87
C ARG A 12 -18.32 -8.75 -21.99
N LEU A 13 -19.05 -9.47 -21.13
CA LEU A 13 -20.52 -9.44 -21.13
C LEU A 13 -21.04 -8.04 -20.75
N SER A 14 -20.42 -7.39 -19.78
CA SER A 14 -20.76 -6.01 -19.39
C SER A 14 -20.54 -4.98 -20.49
N CYS A 15 -19.64 -5.25 -21.45
CA CYS A 15 -19.44 -4.41 -22.63
C CYS A 15 -20.43 -4.74 -23.76
N ALA A 16 -20.91 -5.97 -23.85
CA ALA A 16 -21.70 -6.44 -24.98
C ALA A 16 -23.21 -6.15 -24.88
N PHE A 17 -23.79 -6.27 -23.68
CA PHE A 17 -25.24 -6.23 -23.51
C PHE A 17 -25.87 -4.86 -23.21
N PRO A 18 -25.23 -3.90 -22.54
CA PRO A 18 -25.89 -2.65 -22.18
C PRO A 18 -26.08 -1.74 -23.40
N LYS A 19 -27.13 -0.92 -23.39
CA LYS A 19 -27.30 0.14 -24.39
C LYS A 19 -26.28 1.26 -24.23
N THR A 20 -26.03 1.65 -22.97
CA THR A 20 -25.03 2.66 -22.61
C THR A 20 -23.95 2.01 -21.77
N HIS A 21 -22.70 2.07 -22.22
CA HIS A 21 -21.52 1.58 -21.50
C HIS A 21 -20.72 2.73 -20.93
N ILE A 22 -20.63 2.81 -19.60
CA ILE A 22 -19.84 3.85 -18.91
C ILE A 22 -18.57 3.22 -18.35
N VAL A 23 -17.42 3.72 -18.79
CA VAL A 23 -16.09 3.28 -18.34
C VAL A 23 -15.49 4.35 -17.45
N VAL A 24 -15.19 4.02 -16.21
CA VAL A 24 -14.45 4.89 -15.29
C VAL A 24 -13.04 4.35 -15.13
N VAL A 25 -12.03 5.14 -15.49
CA VAL A 25 -10.62 4.71 -15.47
C VAL A 25 -9.73 5.80 -14.90
N GLY A 26 -8.81 5.44 -14.02
CA GLY A 26 -7.80 6.38 -13.49
C GLY A 26 -6.86 6.86 -14.60
N ILE A 27 -6.51 8.15 -14.56
CA ILE A 27 -5.60 8.77 -15.56
C ILE A 27 -4.25 8.04 -15.65
N GLU A 28 -3.82 7.41 -14.58
CA GLU A 28 -2.58 6.61 -14.51
C GLU A 28 -2.63 5.30 -15.31
N LYS A 29 -3.79 4.94 -15.86
CA LYS A 29 -3.97 3.73 -16.69
C LYS A 29 -3.92 4.00 -18.17
N VAL A 30 -3.76 5.26 -18.58
CA VAL A 30 -3.61 5.62 -19.99
C VAL A 30 -2.23 5.18 -20.48
N ILE A 31 -2.19 4.46 -21.61
CA ILE A 31 -0.96 4.03 -22.28
C ILE A 31 -0.82 4.73 -23.62
N PRO A 32 0.42 5.00 -24.09
CA PRO A 32 0.64 5.77 -25.32
C PRO A 32 0.16 5.07 -26.59
N SER A 33 0.28 3.74 -26.64
CA SER A 33 0.03 2.95 -27.83
C SER A 33 -0.66 1.63 -27.54
N ILE A 34 -1.51 1.18 -28.44
CA ILE A 34 -2.11 -0.15 -28.40
C ILE A 34 -1.05 -1.27 -28.47
N HIS A 35 0.10 -1.02 -29.09
CA HIS A 35 1.21 -1.97 -29.15
C HIS A 35 1.79 -2.29 -27.77
N ASP A 36 1.67 -1.38 -26.81
CA ASP A 36 2.13 -1.59 -25.42
C ASP A 36 1.35 -2.70 -24.71
N LEU A 37 0.16 -3.06 -25.21
CA LEU A 37 -0.60 -4.20 -24.68
C LEU A 37 0.16 -5.52 -24.79
N ALA A 38 1.05 -5.66 -25.77
CA ALA A 38 1.92 -6.83 -25.90
C ALA A 38 2.85 -7.02 -24.69
N LEU A 39 3.18 -5.93 -23.99
CA LEU A 39 3.93 -5.95 -22.74
C LEU A 39 2.99 -6.07 -21.51
N PHE A 40 1.93 -5.24 -21.45
CA PHE A 40 1.11 -5.16 -20.26
C PHE A 40 0.27 -6.42 -19.98
N TRP A 41 -0.32 -7.04 -20.99
CA TRP A 41 -1.17 -8.21 -20.80
C TRP A 41 -0.41 -9.43 -20.26
N PRO A 42 0.73 -9.88 -20.85
CA PRO A 42 1.50 -10.97 -20.27
C PRO A 42 2.04 -10.65 -18.89
N LEU A 43 2.49 -9.39 -18.66
CA LEU A 43 3.02 -8.98 -17.37
C LEU A 43 1.93 -9.06 -16.28
N LEU A 44 0.73 -8.54 -16.56
CA LEU A 44 -0.39 -8.56 -15.63
C LEU A 44 -0.86 -9.99 -15.32
N SER A 45 -1.04 -10.84 -16.35
CA SER A 45 -1.50 -12.21 -16.18
C SER A 45 -0.48 -13.09 -15.48
N THR A 46 0.80 -12.97 -15.81
CA THR A 46 1.87 -13.76 -15.20
C THR A 46 1.99 -13.47 -13.69
N PHE A 47 2.01 -12.20 -13.31
CA PHE A 47 2.18 -11.81 -11.91
C PHE A 47 0.87 -11.80 -11.11
N GLY A 48 -0.27 -11.75 -11.78
CA GLY A 48 -1.58 -11.84 -11.14
C GLY A 48 -2.03 -13.26 -10.88
N THR A 49 -1.97 -14.11 -11.91
CA THR A 49 -2.58 -15.45 -11.90
C THR A 49 -1.65 -16.58 -12.33
N GLY A 50 -0.39 -16.29 -12.68
CA GLY A 50 0.57 -17.30 -13.16
C GLY A 50 0.32 -17.76 -14.60
N GLN A 51 -0.52 -17.07 -15.35
CA GLN A 51 -0.83 -17.39 -16.75
C GLN A 51 0.07 -16.60 -17.70
N LYS A 52 0.36 -17.13 -18.88
CA LYS A 52 1.06 -16.36 -19.93
C LYS A 52 0.20 -15.21 -20.44
N VAL A 53 -1.08 -15.46 -20.66
CA VAL A 53 -2.14 -14.49 -20.97
C VAL A 53 -3.44 -14.97 -20.33
N THR A 54 -4.37 -14.08 -20.09
CA THR A 54 -5.72 -14.40 -19.59
C THR A 54 -6.57 -15.03 -20.69
N VAL A 55 -7.71 -15.59 -20.31
CA VAL A 55 -8.65 -16.24 -21.25
C VAL A 55 -9.24 -15.21 -22.23
N TYR A 56 -9.64 -14.05 -21.72
CA TYR A 56 -10.21 -12.98 -22.52
C TYR A 56 -9.31 -11.74 -22.50
N ASN A 57 -8.96 -11.28 -23.69
CA ASN A 57 -8.24 -10.03 -23.92
C ASN A 57 -9.02 -9.24 -24.96
N SER A 58 -9.75 -8.23 -24.52
CA SER A 58 -10.71 -7.49 -25.32
C SER A 58 -10.27 -6.04 -25.53
N ILE A 59 -10.46 -5.52 -26.73
CA ILE A 59 -10.25 -4.13 -27.08
C ILE A 59 -11.59 -3.58 -27.56
N VAL A 60 -12.15 -2.63 -26.82
CA VAL A 60 -13.41 -1.97 -27.13
C VAL A 60 -13.07 -0.60 -27.72
N THR A 61 -13.41 -0.36 -28.97
CA THR A 61 -13.03 0.84 -29.70
C THR A 61 -14.11 1.94 -29.68
N GLY A 62 -15.35 1.59 -29.35
CA GLY A 62 -16.47 2.52 -29.28
C GLY A 62 -17.82 1.82 -29.28
N PRO A 63 -18.90 2.59 -29.60
CA PRO A 63 -20.25 2.03 -29.81
C PRO A 63 -20.29 1.06 -30.99
N LYS A 64 -21.27 0.16 -30.98
CA LYS A 64 -21.50 -0.78 -32.08
C LYS A 64 -21.75 -0.05 -33.41
N GLN A 65 -21.21 -0.63 -34.47
CA GLN A 65 -21.39 -0.12 -35.84
C GLN A 65 -22.59 -0.78 -36.52
N ALA A 66 -23.04 -0.21 -37.62
CA ALA A 66 -24.14 -0.77 -38.40
C ALA A 66 -23.79 -2.20 -38.86
N GLY A 67 -24.65 -3.17 -38.52
CA GLY A 67 -24.48 -4.59 -38.82
C GLY A 67 -23.83 -5.42 -37.70
N GLU A 68 -23.37 -4.82 -36.62
CA GLU A 68 -22.92 -5.52 -35.44
C GLU A 68 -24.14 -5.95 -34.60
N LEU A 69 -24.09 -7.22 -34.12
CA LEU A 69 -25.22 -7.81 -33.38
C LEU A 69 -25.21 -7.42 -31.87
N ASP A 70 -24.02 -7.25 -31.28
CA ASP A 70 -23.80 -6.92 -29.89
C ASP A 70 -22.96 -5.64 -29.72
N GLY A 71 -22.91 -5.12 -28.52
CA GLY A 71 -22.21 -3.89 -28.17
C GLY A 71 -23.15 -2.72 -27.83
N PRO A 72 -22.63 -1.72 -27.11
CA PRO A 72 -23.42 -0.58 -26.66
C PRO A 72 -23.79 0.34 -27.82
N GLU A 73 -24.94 1.01 -27.71
CA GLU A 73 -25.34 2.08 -28.62
C GLU A 73 -24.55 3.39 -28.31
N GLU A 74 -24.17 3.55 -27.03
CA GLU A 74 -23.43 4.71 -26.56
C GLU A 74 -22.31 4.25 -25.62
N MET A 75 -21.14 4.86 -25.72
CA MET A 75 -20.00 4.61 -24.84
C MET A 75 -19.44 5.92 -24.28
N ILE A 76 -19.38 6.01 -22.96
CA ILE A 76 -18.86 7.16 -22.21
C ILE A 76 -17.60 6.72 -21.46
N VAL A 77 -16.51 7.46 -21.67
CA VAL A 77 -15.24 7.22 -20.96
C VAL A 77 -14.94 8.38 -20.03
N ILE A 78 -14.86 8.09 -18.74
CA ILE A 78 -14.56 9.06 -17.68
C ILE A 78 -13.12 8.83 -17.20
N LEU A 79 -12.25 9.80 -17.47
CA LEU A 79 -10.89 9.81 -16.93
C LEU A 79 -10.92 10.40 -15.52
N LEU A 80 -10.61 9.57 -14.52
CA LEU A 80 -10.70 9.92 -13.11
C LEU A 80 -9.34 10.37 -12.57
N ASP A 81 -9.23 11.60 -12.13
CA ASP A 81 -8.08 12.08 -11.37
C ASP A 81 -8.15 11.66 -9.89
N ASN A 82 -9.10 12.17 -9.15
CA ASN A 82 -9.28 11.87 -7.72
C ASN A 82 -7.95 11.85 -6.92
N GLY A 83 -7.16 12.92 -7.03
CA GLY A 83 -5.89 13.10 -6.32
C GLY A 83 -4.65 12.42 -6.95
N ARG A 84 -4.78 11.80 -8.13
CA ARG A 84 -3.65 11.17 -8.82
C ARG A 84 -2.63 12.19 -9.31
N THR A 85 -3.10 13.38 -9.72
CA THR A 85 -2.21 14.49 -10.11
C THR A 85 -1.37 14.96 -8.94
N ASN A 86 -1.91 15.01 -7.72
CA ASN A 86 -1.14 15.35 -6.51
C ASN A 86 -0.03 14.31 -6.23
N LEU A 87 -0.36 13.02 -6.44
CA LEU A 87 0.63 11.96 -6.31
C LEU A 87 1.69 12.01 -7.42
N LEU A 88 1.29 12.38 -8.64
CA LEU A 88 2.18 12.54 -9.78
C LEU A 88 3.16 13.72 -9.60
N GLU A 89 2.72 14.79 -8.94
CA GLU A 89 3.54 15.97 -8.65
C GLU A 89 4.68 15.65 -7.68
N ASN A 90 4.48 14.72 -6.75
CA ASN A 90 5.50 14.32 -5.79
C ASN A 90 6.58 13.43 -6.46
N PRO A 91 7.85 13.88 -6.54
CA PRO A 91 8.92 13.17 -7.25
C PRO A 91 9.18 11.75 -6.76
N THR A 92 9.01 11.50 -5.46
CA THR A 92 9.25 10.19 -4.84
C THR A 92 8.03 9.29 -5.00
N SER A 93 6.86 9.79 -4.62
CA SER A 93 5.64 8.97 -4.53
C SER A 93 4.99 8.69 -5.89
N ARG A 94 5.33 9.45 -6.95
CA ARG A 94 4.80 9.25 -8.32
C ARG A 94 5.03 7.83 -8.86
N GLU A 95 6.09 7.18 -8.42
CA GLU A 95 6.42 5.80 -8.78
C GLU A 95 5.26 4.83 -8.47
N ALA A 96 4.47 5.10 -7.43
CA ALA A 96 3.30 4.31 -7.08
C ALA A 96 2.24 4.25 -8.18
N LEU A 97 2.19 5.25 -9.07
CA LEU A 97 1.25 5.30 -10.20
C LEU A 97 1.59 4.29 -11.31
N TYR A 98 2.81 3.75 -11.35
CA TYR A 98 3.19 2.68 -12.29
C TYR A 98 2.49 1.36 -12.01
N CYS A 99 1.76 1.26 -10.90
CA CYS A 99 1.09 0.03 -10.49
C CYS A 99 0.09 -0.47 -11.53
N ILE A 100 0.34 -1.68 -12.07
CA ILE A 100 -0.56 -2.35 -13.03
C ILE A 100 -1.69 -3.14 -12.37
N ARG A 101 -1.81 -3.12 -11.05
CA ARG A 101 -2.85 -3.79 -10.26
C ARG A 101 -2.83 -5.33 -10.33
N CYS A 102 -1.70 -5.95 -10.60
CA CYS A 102 -1.57 -7.41 -10.67
C CYS A 102 -1.80 -8.14 -9.34
N GLY A 103 -1.68 -7.48 -8.19
CA GLY A 103 -1.88 -8.10 -6.88
C GLY A 103 -0.68 -8.89 -6.33
N ALA A 104 0.44 -9.02 -7.03
CA ALA A 104 1.61 -9.78 -6.57
C ALA A 104 2.09 -9.35 -5.17
N CYS A 105 2.12 -8.04 -4.91
CA CYS A 105 2.51 -7.51 -3.61
C CYS A 105 1.54 -7.89 -2.46
N LEU A 106 0.25 -8.11 -2.75
CA LEU A 106 -0.74 -8.59 -1.78
C LEU A 106 -0.43 -10.04 -1.40
N ASN A 107 -0.17 -10.88 -2.42
CA ASN A 107 0.16 -12.28 -2.24
C ASN A 107 1.46 -12.50 -1.45
N ALA A 108 2.41 -11.59 -1.56
CA ALA A 108 3.69 -11.67 -0.86
C ALA A 108 3.64 -11.08 0.57
N CYS A 109 2.66 -10.22 0.89
CA CYS A 109 2.65 -9.46 2.12
C CYS A 109 2.21 -10.30 3.34
N PRO A 110 3.07 -10.47 4.37
CA PRO A 110 2.68 -11.22 5.57
C PRO A 110 1.54 -10.54 6.34
N VAL A 111 1.50 -9.20 6.35
CA VAL A 111 0.41 -8.47 7.02
C VAL A 111 -0.92 -8.71 6.30
N TYR A 112 -0.94 -8.55 4.96
CA TYR A 112 -2.17 -8.77 4.19
C TYR A 112 -2.69 -10.21 4.31
N LYS A 113 -1.81 -11.19 4.30
CA LYS A 113 -2.19 -12.61 4.47
C LYS A 113 -2.85 -12.90 5.81
N ASN A 114 -2.50 -12.14 6.84
CA ASN A 114 -3.05 -12.36 8.19
C ASN A 114 -4.36 -11.61 8.44
N ILE A 115 -4.51 -10.37 7.94
CA ILE A 115 -5.66 -9.52 8.26
C ILE A 115 -6.69 -9.40 7.13
N GLY A 116 -6.31 -9.79 5.90
CA GLY A 116 -7.18 -9.68 4.73
C GLY A 116 -7.41 -8.25 4.25
N GLY A 117 -8.17 -8.11 3.16
CA GLY A 117 -8.42 -6.81 2.53
C GLY A 117 -9.37 -5.90 3.31
N HIS A 118 -10.41 -6.46 3.94
CA HIS A 118 -11.43 -5.70 4.66
C HIS A 118 -10.88 -4.89 5.84
N ALA A 119 -9.85 -5.40 6.52
CA ALA A 119 -9.22 -4.71 7.65
C ALA A 119 -8.54 -3.39 7.28
N TYR A 120 -8.39 -3.09 5.99
CA TYR A 120 -7.85 -1.80 5.52
C TYR A 120 -8.90 -0.70 5.44
N GLU A 121 -10.19 -1.06 5.39
CA GLU A 121 -11.33 -0.14 5.28
C GLU A 121 -11.20 0.85 4.09
N THR A 122 -10.55 0.42 3.03
CA THR A 122 -10.28 1.22 1.82
C THR A 122 -10.44 0.40 0.56
N THR A 123 -10.69 1.08 -0.57
CA THR A 123 -10.77 0.45 -1.89
C THR A 123 -9.48 -0.27 -2.27
N TYR A 124 -8.34 0.31 -1.91
CA TYR A 124 -7.02 -0.23 -2.23
C TYR A 124 -6.36 -0.82 -0.98
N SER A 125 -6.25 -2.13 -0.94
CA SER A 125 -5.63 -2.86 0.16
C SER A 125 -4.18 -3.28 -0.14
N GLY A 126 -3.52 -3.90 0.84
CA GLY A 126 -2.16 -4.41 0.71
C GLY A 126 -1.10 -3.33 0.59
N PRO A 127 0.15 -3.68 0.22
CA PRO A 127 1.27 -2.75 0.18
C PRO A 127 1.05 -1.53 -0.69
N ILE A 128 0.58 -1.71 -1.92
CA ILE A 128 0.29 -0.57 -2.82
C ILE A 128 -0.83 0.32 -2.28
N GLY A 129 -1.87 -0.26 -1.69
CA GLY A 129 -2.97 0.49 -1.07
C GLY A 129 -2.49 1.36 0.08
N LYS A 130 -1.58 0.84 0.92
CA LYS A 130 -0.96 1.59 2.02
C LYS A 130 -0.17 2.81 1.53
N VAL A 131 0.43 2.73 0.33
CA VAL A 131 1.17 3.83 -0.26
C VAL A 131 0.23 4.89 -0.83
N ILE A 132 -0.73 4.49 -1.67
CA ILE A 132 -1.52 5.45 -2.44
C ILE A 132 -2.73 6.02 -1.68
N THR A 133 -3.36 5.26 -0.79
CA THR A 133 -4.58 5.70 -0.11
C THR A 133 -4.39 7.00 0.68
N PRO A 134 -3.29 7.23 1.43
CA PRO A 134 -3.06 8.49 2.11
C PRO A 134 -3.07 9.71 1.19
N TYR A 135 -2.61 9.57 -0.05
CA TYR A 135 -2.63 10.65 -1.03
C TYR A 135 -4.01 10.85 -1.67
N LEU A 136 -4.76 9.76 -1.91
CA LEU A 136 -6.07 9.83 -2.55
C LEU A 136 -7.19 10.23 -1.60
N SER A 137 -7.08 9.88 -0.32
CA SER A 137 -8.16 10.00 0.66
C SER A 137 -7.79 10.85 1.89
N GLY A 138 -6.56 11.36 1.97
CA GLY A 138 -6.07 12.22 3.03
C GLY A 138 -5.02 11.57 3.93
N MET A 139 -3.86 12.22 4.04
CA MET A 139 -2.73 11.72 4.84
C MET A 139 -3.08 11.65 6.32
N LYS A 140 -3.82 12.62 6.85
CA LYS A 140 -4.19 12.67 8.26
C LYS A 140 -4.97 11.44 8.72
N ASP A 141 -5.95 11.03 7.93
CA ASP A 141 -6.88 9.97 8.31
C ASP A 141 -6.33 8.56 7.98
N TYR A 142 -5.53 8.46 6.92
CA TYR A 142 -5.03 7.17 6.42
C TYR A 142 -3.53 6.91 6.65
N LYS A 143 -2.80 7.81 7.36
CA LYS A 143 -1.38 7.58 7.69
C LYS A 143 -1.10 6.23 8.37
N HIS A 144 -2.07 5.75 9.17
CA HIS A 144 -1.96 4.50 9.93
C HIS A 144 -1.69 3.29 9.03
N LEU A 145 -2.17 3.31 7.78
CA LEU A 145 -1.94 2.25 6.82
C LEU A 145 -0.44 2.05 6.53
N SER A 146 0.32 3.14 6.44
CA SER A 146 1.77 3.07 6.20
C SER A 146 2.55 2.47 7.37
N TYR A 147 1.99 2.58 8.60
CA TYR A 147 2.57 1.96 9.79
C TYR A 147 2.22 0.47 9.95
N ALA A 148 1.15 -0.01 9.30
CA ALA A 148 0.75 -1.41 9.29
C ALA A 148 1.65 -2.25 8.37
N SER A 149 2.97 -2.17 8.53
CA SER A 149 3.96 -2.87 7.71
C SER A 149 5.17 -3.27 8.54
N SER A 150 5.68 -4.48 8.30
CA SER A 150 6.96 -4.96 8.85
C SER A 150 8.18 -4.42 8.10
N LEU A 151 7.99 -3.72 6.97
CA LEU A 151 9.05 -3.22 6.08
C LEU A 151 10.04 -4.30 5.61
N CYS A 152 9.57 -5.54 5.45
CA CYS A 152 10.41 -6.68 5.06
C CYS A 152 10.93 -6.63 3.61
N GLY A 153 10.44 -5.68 2.77
CA GLY A 153 10.86 -5.50 1.38
C GLY A 153 10.23 -6.46 0.36
N ASN A 154 9.60 -7.55 0.79
CA ASN A 154 9.11 -8.59 -0.11
C ASN A 154 8.13 -8.09 -1.19
N CYS A 155 7.32 -7.07 -0.87
CA CYS A 155 6.42 -6.44 -1.84
C CYS A 155 7.15 -5.70 -2.96
N THR A 156 8.33 -5.16 -2.70
CA THR A 156 9.21 -4.53 -3.69
C THR A 156 9.83 -5.58 -4.60
N GLU A 157 10.35 -6.66 -4.02
CA GLU A 157 10.99 -7.75 -4.75
C GLU A 157 10.06 -8.42 -5.77
N VAL A 158 8.80 -8.64 -5.40
CA VAL A 158 7.83 -9.28 -6.29
C VAL A 158 7.15 -8.32 -7.26
N CYS A 159 7.43 -7.03 -7.21
CA CYS A 159 6.76 -6.05 -8.06
C CYS A 159 7.25 -6.14 -9.51
N PRO A 160 6.40 -6.51 -10.49
CA PRO A 160 6.82 -6.66 -11.89
C PRO A 160 7.24 -5.34 -12.55
N VAL A 161 6.71 -4.23 -12.05
CA VAL A 161 7.04 -2.86 -12.54
C VAL A 161 8.04 -2.14 -11.64
N ARG A 162 8.69 -2.89 -10.72
CA ARG A 162 9.81 -2.41 -9.90
C ARG A 162 9.51 -1.21 -9.00
N ILE A 163 8.28 -1.06 -8.51
CA ILE A 163 7.93 -0.03 -7.52
C ILE A 163 8.62 -0.35 -6.19
N ASN A 164 9.33 0.63 -5.63
CA ASN A 164 10.02 0.47 -4.35
C ASN A 164 9.08 0.67 -3.14
N LEU A 165 8.08 -0.23 -3.02
CA LEU A 165 6.95 -0.08 -2.12
C LEU A 165 7.32 0.12 -0.65
N HIS A 166 8.37 -0.56 -0.15
CA HIS A 166 8.73 -0.45 1.26
C HIS A 166 9.40 0.89 1.59
N GLU A 167 10.14 1.48 0.66
CA GLU A 167 10.69 2.83 0.81
C GLU A 167 9.56 3.88 0.74
N LEU A 168 8.62 3.75 -0.21
CA LEU A 168 7.46 4.64 -0.29
C LEU A 168 6.61 4.62 0.99
N LEU A 169 6.56 3.51 1.73
CA LEU A 169 5.92 3.47 3.03
C LEU A 169 6.67 4.28 4.10
N LEU A 170 8.00 4.32 4.03
CA LEU A 170 8.82 5.17 4.90
C LEU A 170 8.63 6.64 4.56
N ASP A 171 8.58 6.98 3.28
CA ASP A 171 8.32 8.34 2.81
C ASP A 171 6.95 8.84 3.28
N ASN A 172 5.91 8.02 3.18
CA ASN A 172 4.59 8.34 3.71
C ASN A 172 4.62 8.64 5.22
N ARG A 173 5.36 7.85 6.00
CA ARG A 173 5.54 8.10 7.44
C ARG A 173 6.25 9.43 7.68
N HIS A 174 7.27 9.72 6.88
CA HIS A 174 8.01 10.98 6.97
C HIS A 174 7.12 12.19 6.64
N GLU A 175 6.38 12.13 5.53
CA GLU A 175 5.46 13.19 5.12
C GLU A 175 4.35 13.40 6.17
N ALA A 176 3.77 12.33 6.71
CA ALA A 176 2.78 12.45 7.78
C ALA A 176 3.30 13.19 9.02
N VAL A 177 4.56 12.98 9.39
CA VAL A 177 5.20 13.70 10.49
C VAL A 177 5.50 15.16 10.12
N LYS A 178 6.00 15.40 8.91
CA LYS A 178 6.34 16.72 8.38
C LYS A 178 5.11 17.63 8.28
N GLU A 179 3.98 17.09 7.83
CA GLU A 179 2.69 17.78 7.78
C GLU A 179 2.06 18.01 9.18
N GLY A 180 2.71 17.55 10.26
CA GLY A 180 2.23 17.73 11.61
C GLY A 180 1.06 16.83 12.01
N ASN A 181 0.82 15.75 11.28
CA ASN A 181 -0.25 14.78 11.54
C ASN A 181 0.00 13.88 12.77
N SER A 182 1.02 14.18 13.59
CA SER A 182 1.32 13.49 14.85
C SER A 182 0.77 14.28 16.04
N SER A 183 0.24 13.57 17.06
CA SER A 183 -0.23 14.22 18.28
C SER A 183 0.94 14.82 19.07
N LEU A 184 0.66 15.85 19.89
CA LEU A 184 1.69 16.45 20.74
C LEU A 184 2.33 15.43 21.68
N ALA A 185 1.51 14.56 22.27
CA ALA A 185 1.99 13.49 23.15
C ALA A 185 2.94 12.53 22.43
N GLU A 186 2.59 12.11 21.20
CA GLU A 186 3.43 11.27 20.35
C GLU A 186 4.78 11.93 20.03
N ARG A 187 4.76 13.22 19.64
CA ARG A 187 5.98 13.99 19.34
C ARG A 187 6.90 14.12 20.54
N LEU A 188 6.32 14.40 21.73
CA LEU A 188 7.08 14.48 22.97
C LEU A 188 7.67 13.13 23.38
N ALA A 189 6.89 12.06 23.26
CA ALA A 189 7.36 10.69 23.54
C ALA A 189 8.54 10.30 22.65
N TRP A 190 8.44 10.54 21.36
CA TRP A 190 9.54 10.26 20.41
C TRP A 190 10.78 11.13 20.67
N LYS A 191 10.59 12.40 21.04
CA LYS A 191 11.70 13.30 21.41
C LYS A 191 12.41 12.82 22.67
N ALA A 192 11.65 12.42 23.70
CA ALA A 192 12.18 11.89 24.94
C ALA A 192 12.95 10.57 24.68
N TRP A 193 12.35 9.65 23.91
CA TRP A 193 12.97 8.38 23.53
C TRP A 193 14.27 8.60 22.73
N LYS A 194 14.27 9.49 21.75
CA LYS A 194 15.47 9.85 20.97
C LYS A 194 16.58 10.37 21.89
N THR A 195 16.26 11.30 22.79
CA THR A 195 17.24 11.88 23.70
C THR A 195 17.84 10.82 24.63
N ALA A 196 17.00 9.96 25.18
CA ALA A 196 17.46 8.86 26.03
C ALA A 196 18.32 7.86 25.24
N SER A 197 17.93 7.50 24.02
CA SER A 197 18.66 6.52 23.20
C SER A 197 20.02 7.01 22.69
N LEU A 198 20.17 8.32 22.49
CA LEU A 198 21.44 8.93 22.08
C LEU A 198 22.43 9.12 23.23
N ASN A 199 21.98 8.94 24.49
CA ASN A 199 22.84 9.11 25.67
C ASN A 199 22.92 7.81 26.45
N ARG A 200 24.12 7.20 26.47
CA ARG A 200 24.35 5.92 27.13
C ARG A 200 24.02 5.93 28.63
N SER A 201 24.35 7.01 29.31
CA SER A 201 24.04 7.15 30.74
C SER A 201 22.53 7.18 30.98
N MET A 202 21.78 7.88 30.12
CA MET A 202 20.30 7.92 30.20
C MET A 202 19.66 6.58 29.90
N MET A 203 20.18 5.83 28.93
CA MET A 203 19.68 4.48 28.62
C MET A 203 19.85 3.52 29.78
N ASN A 204 20.98 3.62 30.49
CA ASN A 204 21.29 2.77 31.63
C ASN A 204 20.64 3.23 32.94
N MET A 205 20.04 4.45 32.97
CA MET A 205 19.37 4.97 34.15
C MET A 205 18.09 4.19 34.49
N GLY A 206 17.82 4.08 35.78
CA GLY A 206 16.55 3.61 36.32
C GLY A 206 16.54 2.11 36.64
N ASN A 207 15.81 1.75 37.68
CA ASN A 207 15.59 0.39 38.14
C ASN A 207 14.63 -0.36 37.22
N ALA A 208 14.92 -1.60 36.88
CA ALA A 208 14.08 -2.47 36.06
C ALA A 208 12.63 -2.57 36.58
N LYS A 209 12.44 -2.69 37.88
CA LYS A 209 11.10 -2.76 38.49
C LYS A 209 10.26 -1.49 38.19
N LEU A 210 10.89 -0.30 38.28
CA LEU A 210 10.22 0.96 37.97
C LEU A 210 9.92 1.06 36.48
N LYS A 211 10.86 0.66 35.62
CA LYS A 211 10.65 0.63 34.15
C LYS A 211 9.49 -0.29 33.79
N ASN A 212 9.46 -1.51 34.32
CA ASN A 212 8.41 -2.49 34.11
C ASN A 212 7.04 -1.94 34.55
N TRP A 213 6.98 -1.33 35.74
CA TRP A 213 5.73 -0.74 36.24
C TRP A 213 5.23 0.40 35.38
N VAL A 214 6.10 1.35 35.00
CA VAL A 214 5.73 2.52 34.16
C VAL A 214 5.30 2.06 32.77
N VAL A 215 6.09 1.22 32.12
CA VAL A 215 5.83 0.78 30.74
C VAL A 215 4.55 -0.04 30.65
N ASN A 216 4.35 -1.01 31.53
CA ASN A 216 3.15 -1.85 31.53
C ASN A 216 1.89 -1.07 31.92
N LYS A 217 2.02 0.01 32.72
CA LYS A 217 0.89 0.92 33.02
C LYS A 217 0.55 1.83 31.83
N VAL A 218 1.55 2.39 31.16
CA VAL A 218 1.37 3.32 30.01
C VAL A 218 0.91 2.55 28.76
N PHE A 219 1.48 1.38 28.51
CA PHE A 219 1.18 0.56 27.32
C PHE A 219 0.15 -0.53 27.59
N LYS A 220 -0.83 -0.30 28.44
CA LYS A 220 -1.90 -1.26 28.71
C LYS A 220 -2.57 -1.81 27.45
N GLY A 221 -2.81 -0.97 26.43
CA GLY A 221 -3.38 -1.42 25.17
C GLY A 221 -2.49 -2.39 24.38
N TRP A 222 -1.18 -2.34 24.60
CA TRP A 222 -0.23 -3.28 24.00
C TRP A 222 -0.26 -4.64 24.71
N THR A 223 -0.35 -4.67 26.04
CA THR A 223 -0.28 -5.89 26.86
C THR A 223 -1.61 -6.62 26.99
N THR A 224 -2.73 -6.04 26.53
CA THR A 224 -4.05 -6.69 26.61
C THR A 224 -4.09 -8.07 25.93
N HIS A 225 -3.33 -8.27 24.86
CA HIS A 225 -3.26 -9.53 24.11
C HIS A 225 -1.84 -10.09 23.98
N ARG A 226 -0.90 -9.61 24.80
CA ARG A 226 0.52 -9.99 24.79
C ARG A 226 1.04 -10.06 26.23
N SER A 227 2.14 -10.77 26.44
CA SER A 227 2.86 -10.75 27.71
C SER A 227 3.32 -9.35 28.08
N ASP A 228 3.35 -9.06 29.36
CA ASP A 228 3.93 -7.83 29.89
C ASP A 228 5.39 -7.69 29.45
N LEU A 229 5.81 -6.45 29.28
CA LEU A 229 7.22 -6.15 29.01
C LEU A 229 8.02 -6.35 30.30
N ASP A 230 9.08 -7.14 30.21
CA ASP A 230 10.00 -7.41 31.33
C ASP A 230 11.42 -6.97 30.98
N PHE A 231 11.85 -5.90 31.64
CA PHE A 231 13.22 -5.38 31.50
C PHE A 231 14.16 -6.13 32.43
N SER A 232 15.31 -6.54 31.91
CA SER A 232 16.36 -7.17 32.71
C SER A 232 16.84 -6.26 33.86
N ASN A 233 17.15 -6.86 35.00
CA ASN A 233 17.71 -6.16 36.17
C ASN A 233 19.12 -5.60 35.89
N LYS A 234 19.87 -6.21 34.97
CA LYS A 234 21.20 -5.75 34.56
C LYS A 234 21.09 -5.15 33.15
N THR A 235 21.79 -4.04 32.93
CA THR A 235 21.94 -3.46 31.60
C THR A 235 22.82 -4.36 30.72
N PHE A 236 22.70 -4.25 29.40
CA PHE A 236 23.59 -4.95 28.47
C PHE A 236 25.08 -4.70 28.77
N SER A 237 25.43 -3.47 29.16
CA SER A 237 26.80 -3.09 29.48
C SER A 237 27.35 -3.84 30.71
N GLU A 238 26.55 -3.98 31.75
CA GLU A 238 26.89 -4.74 32.95
C GLU A 238 27.01 -6.23 32.62
N MET A 239 26.05 -6.82 31.91
CA MET A 239 26.12 -8.22 31.49
C MET A 239 27.32 -8.51 30.57
N TRP A 240 27.75 -7.54 29.76
CA TRP A 240 28.91 -7.70 28.90
C TRP A 240 30.23 -7.64 29.71
N GLN A 241 30.30 -6.77 30.71
CA GLN A 241 31.48 -6.71 31.61
C GLN A 241 31.61 -7.94 32.45
N ASP A 242 30.51 -8.52 32.94
CA ASP A 242 30.51 -9.76 33.71
C ASP A 242 30.99 -10.99 32.91
N LYS A 243 31.02 -10.91 31.58
CA LYS A 243 31.50 -11.98 30.70
C LYS A 243 32.97 -11.86 30.27
N LYS A 244 33.62 -10.75 30.61
CA LYS A 244 35.05 -10.53 30.39
C LYS A 244 35.86 -10.97 31.63
#